data_543265001964ae1760daebf277975d5c
#
_entry.id   543265001964ae1760daebf277975d5c
#
_cell.length_a   1.000
_cell.length_b   1.000
_cell.length_c   1.000
_cell.angle_alpha   90.00
_cell.angle_beta   90.00
_cell.angle_gamma   90.00
#
_symmetry.space_group_name_H-M   'P 1'
#
loop_
_entity.id
_entity.type
_entity.pdbx_description
1 polymer ?
#
loop_
_entity_poly.entity_id
_entity_poly.type
_entity_poly.pdbx_seq_one_letter_code
_entity_poly.pdbx_strand_id
1 'polypeptide(L)'
;KIIGEHQMVQEKIADSYAQLRMLRLFVLETAWKIDNTSTQEARTDIAAVKFTMARVLREISFNALHIHGSLGTTDLTPLQEMYAGAPTMGLADGADEVHKSTVARRVLKDYRPHEGYFPREFIPYKKEEAWKKMQPALDERPDLAKAAENWKSYFEKRGR
;
A
#
# COMPACT_ATOMS: atom_id res chain seq x y z
N LYS A 1 -11.85 18.39 30.46
CA LYS A 1 -11.58 17.22 29.57
C LYS A 1 -10.12 17.18 29.23
N ILE A 2 -9.51 16.02 29.31
CA ILE A 2 -8.15 15.80 28.81
C ILE A 2 -8.21 15.85 27.28
N ILE A 3 -7.22 16.47 26.64
CA ILE A 3 -7.21 16.68 25.18
C ILE A 3 -7.37 15.37 24.38
N GLY A 4 -6.83 14.25 24.91
CA GLY A 4 -6.96 12.91 24.29
C GLY A 4 -8.38 12.32 24.33
N GLU A 5 -9.35 12.95 24.98
CA GLU A 5 -10.75 12.54 24.96
C GLU A 5 -11.54 13.14 23.78
N HIS A 6 -10.92 14.02 23.00
CA HIS A 6 -11.54 14.59 21.80
C HIS A 6 -11.30 13.69 20.58
N GLN A 7 -12.36 13.35 19.85
CA GLN A 7 -12.31 12.44 18.70
C GLN A 7 -11.31 12.88 17.62
N MET A 8 -11.22 14.18 17.32
CA MET A 8 -10.27 14.74 16.37
C MET A 8 -8.79 14.57 16.79
N VAL A 9 -8.53 14.44 18.09
CA VAL A 9 -7.21 14.13 18.62
C VAL A 9 -6.96 12.62 18.58
N GLN A 10 -7.96 11.84 18.92
CA GLN A 10 -7.89 10.36 18.87
C GLN A 10 -7.63 9.85 17.46
N GLU A 11 -8.23 10.45 16.43
CA GLU A 11 -7.95 10.15 15.01
C GLU A 11 -6.45 10.33 14.72
N LYS A 12 -5.89 11.48 15.02
CA LYS A 12 -4.47 11.77 14.80
C LYS A 12 -3.53 10.80 15.52
N ILE A 13 -3.88 10.43 16.75
CA ILE A 13 -3.11 9.46 17.54
C ILE A 13 -3.19 8.07 16.89
N ALA A 14 -4.38 7.64 16.49
CA ALA A 14 -4.58 6.32 15.89
C ALA A 14 -3.83 6.18 14.56
N ASP A 15 -3.92 7.19 13.68
CA ASP A 15 -3.21 7.21 12.41
C ASP A 15 -1.69 7.22 12.60
N SER A 16 -1.20 8.06 13.52
CA SER A 16 0.23 8.13 13.83
C SER A 16 0.75 6.81 14.39
N TYR A 17 0.00 6.16 15.27
CA TYR A 17 0.34 4.84 15.81
C TYR A 17 0.41 3.78 14.70
N ALA A 18 -0.60 3.71 13.84
CA ALA A 18 -0.66 2.73 12.75
C ALA A 18 0.51 2.92 11.79
N GLN A 19 0.79 4.14 11.34
CA GLN A 19 1.90 4.46 10.45
C GLN A 19 3.26 4.11 11.06
N LEU A 20 3.47 4.46 12.33
CA LEU A 20 4.70 4.14 13.04
C LEU A 20 4.91 2.62 13.17
N ARG A 21 3.85 1.88 13.48
CA ARG A 21 3.90 0.42 13.57
C ARG A 21 4.21 -0.24 12.23
N MET A 22 3.54 0.20 11.15
CA MET A 22 3.80 -0.30 9.80
C MET A 22 5.24 -0.04 9.37
N LEU A 23 5.72 1.20 9.54
CA LEU A 23 7.10 1.56 9.19
C LEU A 23 8.11 0.74 9.99
N ARG A 24 7.90 0.59 11.31
CA ARG A 24 8.80 -0.20 12.17
C ARG A 24 8.88 -1.65 11.70
N LEU A 25 7.76 -2.28 11.37
CA LEU A 25 7.75 -3.66 10.87
C LEU A 25 8.47 -3.76 9.53
N PHE A 26 8.26 -2.81 8.63
CA PHE A 26 8.94 -2.78 7.34
C PHE A 26 10.46 -2.63 7.49
N VAL A 27 10.92 -1.76 8.40
CA VAL A 27 12.36 -1.63 8.72
C VAL A 27 12.92 -2.94 9.27
N LEU A 28 12.23 -3.58 10.21
CA LEU A 28 12.68 -4.85 10.81
C LEU A 28 12.71 -5.99 9.78
N GLU A 29 11.71 -6.09 8.92
CA GLU A 29 11.69 -7.06 7.83
C GLU A 29 12.85 -6.82 6.85
N THR A 30 13.11 -5.55 6.50
CA THR A 30 14.22 -5.19 5.62
C THR A 30 15.57 -5.56 6.25
N ALA A 31 15.75 -5.27 7.54
CA ALA A 31 16.96 -5.65 8.27
C ALA A 31 17.14 -7.18 8.32
N TRP A 32 16.08 -7.91 8.66
CA TRP A 32 16.10 -9.37 8.65
C TRP A 32 16.46 -9.94 7.27
N LYS A 33 15.93 -9.35 6.20
CA LYS A 33 16.24 -9.75 4.83
C LYS A 33 17.72 -9.51 4.49
N ILE A 34 18.30 -8.38 4.92
CA ILE A 34 19.73 -8.10 4.75
C ILE A 34 20.58 -9.17 5.44
N ASP A 35 20.23 -9.50 6.69
CA ASP A 35 20.99 -10.46 7.51
C ASP A 35 20.90 -11.90 6.96
N ASN A 36 19.76 -12.29 6.36
CA ASN A 36 19.53 -13.66 5.89
C ASN A 36 19.80 -13.86 4.39
N THR A 37 19.93 -12.79 3.62
CA THR A 37 20.20 -12.87 2.17
C THR A 37 21.39 -11.97 1.79
N SER A 38 21.10 -10.76 1.32
CA SER A 38 22.12 -9.75 1.00
C SER A 38 21.48 -8.36 0.86
N THR A 39 22.33 -7.34 0.96
CA THR A 39 21.94 -5.94 0.66
C THR A 39 21.39 -5.79 -0.77
N GLN A 40 21.91 -6.58 -1.72
CA GLN A 40 21.43 -6.53 -3.12
C GLN A 40 20.00 -7.08 -3.27
N GLU A 41 19.67 -8.16 -2.57
CA GLU A 41 18.32 -8.73 -2.52
C GLU A 41 17.35 -7.77 -1.81
N ALA A 42 17.77 -7.16 -0.71
CA ALA A 42 16.97 -6.22 0.06
C ALA A 42 16.89 -4.81 -0.56
N ARG A 43 17.57 -4.53 -1.68
CA ARG A 43 17.71 -3.18 -2.24
C ARG A 43 16.39 -2.49 -2.55
N THR A 44 15.36 -3.24 -2.94
CA THR A 44 14.01 -2.69 -3.19
C THR A 44 13.39 -2.19 -1.90
N ASP A 45 13.51 -2.98 -0.83
CA ASP A 45 12.93 -2.69 0.47
C ASP A 45 13.67 -1.55 1.16
N ILE A 46 15.01 -1.53 1.09
CA ILE A 46 15.86 -0.42 1.57
C ILE A 46 15.41 0.90 0.92
N ALA A 47 15.25 0.91 -0.41
CA ALA A 47 14.81 2.10 -1.12
C ALA A 47 13.38 2.51 -0.73
N ALA A 48 12.48 1.54 -0.52
CA ALA A 48 11.09 1.80 -0.12
C ALA A 48 10.98 2.32 1.32
N VAL A 49 11.74 1.76 2.24
CA VAL A 49 11.84 2.25 3.63
C VAL A 49 12.28 3.71 3.65
N LYS A 50 13.29 4.07 2.86
CA LYS A 50 13.88 5.41 2.86
C LYS A 50 12.86 6.51 2.55
N PHE A 51 12.13 6.44 1.44
CA PHE A 51 11.14 7.47 1.12
C PHE A 51 9.86 7.37 1.97
N THR A 52 9.54 6.19 2.49
CA THR A 52 8.40 6.01 3.40
C THR A 52 8.68 6.69 4.75
N MET A 53 9.89 6.57 5.27
CA MET A 53 10.31 7.18 6.55
C MET A 53 10.15 8.70 6.54
N ALA A 54 10.60 9.38 5.49
CA ALA A 54 10.49 10.84 5.37
C ALA A 54 9.02 11.31 5.40
N ARG A 55 8.14 10.60 4.69
CA ARG A 55 6.70 10.87 4.68
C ARG A 55 6.07 10.65 6.06
N VAL A 56 6.34 9.52 6.69
CA VAL A 56 5.78 9.17 8.01
C VAL A 56 6.24 10.17 9.07
N LEU A 57 7.54 10.54 9.07
CA LEU A 57 8.06 11.55 9.98
C LEU A 57 7.31 12.88 9.84
N ARG A 58 7.11 13.35 8.60
CA ARG A 58 6.38 14.59 8.33
C ARG A 58 4.94 14.54 8.84
N GLU A 59 4.23 13.46 8.55
CA GLU A 59 2.82 13.31 8.92
C GLU A 59 2.62 13.21 10.43
N ILE A 60 3.45 12.42 11.12
CA ILE A 60 3.39 12.29 12.58
C ILE A 60 3.78 13.61 13.27
N SER A 61 4.84 14.28 12.80
CA SER A 61 5.26 15.57 13.33
C SER A 61 4.18 16.64 13.14
N PHE A 62 3.53 16.67 11.98
CA PHE A 62 2.41 17.57 11.71
C PHE A 62 1.23 17.31 12.65
N ASN A 63 0.84 16.06 12.85
CA ASN A 63 -0.21 15.69 13.78
C ASN A 63 0.13 16.11 15.22
N ALA A 64 1.36 15.89 15.63
CA ALA A 64 1.84 16.30 16.96
C ALA A 64 1.81 17.84 17.14
N LEU A 65 2.25 18.61 16.13
CA LEU A 65 2.15 20.08 16.14
C LEU A 65 0.70 20.52 16.35
N HIS A 66 -0.24 19.95 15.60
CA HIS A 66 -1.67 20.28 15.71
C HIS A 66 -2.26 19.95 17.08
N ILE A 67 -1.83 18.84 17.70
CA ILE A 67 -2.30 18.45 19.04
C ILE A 67 -1.79 19.43 20.10
N HIS A 68 -0.56 19.95 19.95
CA HIS A 68 0.07 20.88 20.90
C HIS A 68 -0.31 22.34 20.64
N GLY A 69 -0.96 22.65 19.52
CA GLY A 69 -1.36 24.01 19.16
C GLY A 69 -0.15 24.96 19.07
N SER A 70 -0.30 26.18 19.56
CA SER A 70 0.78 27.17 19.49
C SER A 70 2.06 26.75 20.20
N LEU A 71 1.98 25.97 21.28
CA LEU A 71 3.15 25.44 21.98
C LEU A 71 4.00 24.56 21.05
N GLY A 72 3.37 23.77 20.17
CA GLY A 72 4.07 22.92 19.21
C GLY A 72 4.90 23.70 18.18
N THR A 73 4.58 24.96 17.93
CA THR A 73 5.30 25.83 16.99
C THR A 73 6.44 26.64 17.63
N THR A 74 6.70 26.43 18.93
CA THR A 74 7.79 27.09 19.67
C THR A 74 9.01 26.17 19.77
N ASP A 75 10.13 26.76 20.17
CA ASP A 75 11.38 26.05 20.49
C ASP A 75 11.36 25.33 21.86
N LEU A 76 10.26 25.45 22.60
CA LEU A 76 10.04 24.73 23.86
C LEU A 76 9.74 23.24 23.64
N THR A 77 9.43 22.83 22.41
CA THR A 77 9.23 21.44 22.03
C THR A 77 10.05 21.13 20.77
N PRO A 78 10.48 19.87 20.55
CA PRO A 78 11.24 19.50 19.35
C PRO A 78 10.34 19.38 18.09
N LEU A 79 9.04 19.60 18.20
CA LEU A 79 8.07 19.25 17.16
C LEU A 79 8.24 20.06 15.89
N GLN A 80 8.53 21.37 16.02
CA GLN A 80 8.77 22.23 14.87
C GLN A 80 10.03 21.83 14.11
N GLU A 81 11.11 21.52 14.84
CA GLU A 81 12.37 21.06 14.25
C GLU A 81 12.19 19.71 13.53
N MET A 82 11.49 18.77 14.16
CA MET A 82 11.18 17.48 13.55
C MET A 82 10.36 17.64 12.26
N TYR A 83 9.36 18.51 12.25
CA TYR A 83 8.55 18.77 11.06
C TYR A 83 9.36 19.46 9.96
N ALA A 84 10.13 20.50 10.32
CA ALA A 84 10.98 21.23 9.38
C ALA A 84 12.14 20.37 8.84
N GLY A 85 12.64 19.42 9.62
CA GLY A 85 13.68 18.48 9.22
C GLY A 85 13.19 17.31 8.32
N ALA A 86 11.90 17.01 8.32
CA ALA A 86 11.38 15.89 7.54
C ALA A 86 11.67 15.95 6.03
N PRO A 87 11.61 17.10 5.33
CA PRO A 87 12.03 17.21 3.93
C PRO A 87 13.51 16.88 3.72
N THR A 88 14.39 17.23 4.67
CA THR A 88 15.83 16.89 4.59
C THR A 88 16.04 15.38 4.57
N MET A 89 15.23 14.62 5.33
CA MET A 89 15.24 13.16 5.28
C MET A 89 14.85 12.59 3.91
N GLY A 90 14.03 13.32 3.15
CA GLY A 90 13.68 12.97 1.76
C GLY A 90 14.80 13.25 0.74
N LEU A 91 15.80 14.05 1.09
CA LEU A 91 16.91 14.45 0.23
C LEU A 91 18.22 13.72 0.60
N ALA A 92 18.47 13.50 1.90
CA ALA A 92 19.68 12.87 2.40
C ALA A 92 19.84 11.43 1.83
N ASP A 93 21.07 11.03 1.55
CA ASP A 93 21.42 9.71 0.99
C ASP A 93 20.70 9.36 -0.32
N GLY A 94 20.36 10.37 -1.09
CA GLY A 94 19.64 10.29 -2.35
C GLY A 94 18.19 10.71 -2.24
N ALA A 95 17.74 11.49 -3.21
CA ALA A 95 16.39 12.03 -3.24
C ALA A 95 15.33 10.89 -3.31
N ASP A 96 14.17 11.13 -2.71
CA ASP A 96 13.04 10.19 -2.70
C ASP A 96 12.64 9.73 -4.11
N GLU A 97 12.74 10.61 -5.11
CA GLU A 97 12.42 10.33 -6.51
C GLU A 97 13.35 9.26 -7.11
N VAL A 98 14.63 9.27 -6.73
CA VAL A 98 15.62 8.28 -7.15
C VAL A 98 15.28 6.91 -6.55
N HIS A 99 14.92 6.89 -5.27
CA HIS A 99 14.52 5.67 -4.58
C HIS A 99 13.20 5.11 -5.13
N LYS A 100 12.20 5.96 -5.36
CA LYS A 100 10.92 5.56 -5.99
C LYS A 100 11.13 4.99 -7.39
N SER A 101 11.97 5.64 -8.22
CA SER A 101 12.34 5.14 -9.54
C SER A 101 13.06 3.78 -9.46
N THR A 102 13.90 3.58 -8.46
CA THR A 102 14.58 2.29 -8.24
C THR A 102 13.59 1.19 -7.90
N VAL A 103 12.66 1.45 -6.96
CA VAL A 103 11.60 0.49 -6.60
C VAL A 103 10.74 0.16 -7.81
N ALA A 104 10.23 1.17 -8.51
CA ALA A 104 9.36 0.96 -9.67
C ALA A 104 10.03 0.10 -10.75
N ARG A 105 11.29 0.41 -11.10
CA ARG A 105 12.05 -0.37 -12.10
C ARG A 105 12.26 -1.82 -11.68
N ARG A 106 12.51 -2.08 -10.39
CA ARG A 106 12.71 -3.45 -9.90
C ARG A 106 11.42 -4.24 -9.86
N VAL A 107 10.34 -3.64 -9.38
CA VAL A 107 9.00 -4.27 -9.38
C VAL A 107 8.55 -4.58 -10.81
N LEU A 108 8.71 -3.64 -11.73
CA LEU A 108 8.29 -3.84 -13.13
C LEU A 108 9.08 -4.91 -13.89
N LYS A 109 10.26 -5.30 -13.42
CA LYS A 109 11.03 -6.41 -14.03
C LYS A 109 10.31 -7.76 -13.96
N ASP A 110 9.46 -7.96 -12.96
CA ASP A 110 8.75 -9.20 -12.75
C ASP A 110 7.49 -9.30 -13.62
N TYR A 111 7.08 -8.18 -14.24
CA TYR A 111 5.94 -8.14 -15.14
C TYR A 111 6.37 -8.42 -16.56
N ARG A 112 5.70 -9.41 -17.18
CA ARG A 112 5.88 -9.76 -18.60
C ARG A 112 4.71 -9.24 -19.41
N PRO A 113 4.93 -8.85 -20.68
CA PRO A 113 3.84 -8.61 -21.61
C PRO A 113 2.91 -9.83 -21.65
N HIS A 114 1.61 -9.59 -21.63
CA HIS A 114 0.61 -10.63 -21.72
C HIS A 114 0.13 -10.74 -23.16
N GLU A 115 0.20 -11.96 -23.72
CA GLU A 115 -0.40 -12.27 -25.01
C GLU A 115 -1.91 -12.50 -24.78
N GLY A 116 -2.75 -11.59 -25.23
CA GLY A 116 -4.19 -11.64 -25.07
C GLY A 116 -4.82 -10.31 -24.71
N TYR A 117 -6.04 -10.37 -24.17
CA TYR A 117 -6.76 -9.17 -23.78
C TYR A 117 -6.10 -8.44 -22.59
N PHE A 118 -5.98 -7.13 -22.72
CA PHE A 118 -5.56 -6.26 -21.64
C PHE A 118 -6.75 -5.38 -21.16
N PRO A 119 -6.94 -5.23 -19.85
CA PRO A 119 -6.15 -5.79 -18.75
C PRO A 119 -6.39 -7.29 -18.58
N ARG A 120 -5.39 -8.03 -18.04
CA ARG A 120 -5.49 -9.46 -17.75
C ARG A 120 -6.70 -9.82 -16.88
N GLU A 121 -7.12 -8.86 -16.06
CA GLU A 121 -8.28 -8.94 -15.19
C GLU A 121 -9.60 -8.45 -15.84
N PHE A 122 -9.63 -8.38 -17.17
CA PHE A 122 -10.84 -8.00 -17.91
C PHE A 122 -11.98 -8.97 -17.60
N ILE A 123 -12.99 -8.48 -16.90
CA ILE A 123 -14.06 -9.31 -16.32
C ILE A 123 -14.81 -10.14 -17.36
N PRO A 124 -15.18 -9.64 -18.57
CA PRO A 124 -15.83 -10.46 -19.59
C PRO A 124 -14.99 -11.67 -19.99
N TYR A 125 -13.68 -11.50 -20.18
CA TYR A 125 -12.76 -12.60 -20.51
C TYR A 125 -12.67 -13.64 -19.38
N LYS A 126 -12.54 -13.19 -18.12
CA LYS A 126 -12.54 -14.11 -16.98
C LYS A 126 -13.84 -14.86 -16.80
N LYS A 127 -14.98 -14.23 -17.10
CA LYS A 127 -16.27 -14.91 -17.12
C LYS A 127 -16.30 -16.01 -18.18
N GLU A 128 -15.81 -15.72 -19.38
CA GLU A 128 -15.74 -16.70 -20.47
C GLU A 128 -14.82 -17.89 -20.11
N GLU A 129 -13.63 -17.61 -19.54
CA GLU A 129 -12.74 -18.68 -19.06
C GLU A 129 -13.36 -19.50 -17.93
N ALA A 130 -14.07 -18.87 -17.00
CA ALA A 130 -14.76 -19.56 -15.92
C ALA A 130 -15.85 -20.49 -16.47
N TRP A 131 -16.63 -20.04 -17.46
CA TRP A 131 -17.62 -20.87 -18.13
C TRP A 131 -17.00 -22.06 -18.83
N LYS A 132 -15.90 -21.87 -19.57
CA LYS A 132 -15.16 -22.95 -20.22
C LYS A 132 -14.67 -24.01 -19.22
N LYS A 133 -14.20 -23.58 -18.06
CA LYS A 133 -13.74 -24.46 -16.96
C LYS A 133 -14.88 -25.21 -16.27
N MET A 134 -16.06 -24.60 -16.18
CA MET A 134 -17.23 -25.20 -15.55
C MET A 134 -17.97 -26.18 -16.47
N GLN A 135 -17.85 -26.04 -17.80
CA GLN A 135 -18.61 -26.78 -18.76
C GLN A 135 -18.52 -28.31 -18.56
N PRO A 136 -17.35 -28.96 -18.37
CA PRO A 136 -17.27 -30.38 -18.14
C PRO A 136 -18.09 -30.86 -16.94
N ALA A 137 -18.04 -30.08 -15.83
CA ALA A 137 -18.81 -30.43 -14.63
C ALA A 137 -20.31 -30.21 -14.80
N LEU A 138 -20.73 -29.28 -15.64
CA LEU A 138 -22.15 -29.07 -15.99
C LEU A 138 -22.69 -30.16 -16.91
N ASP A 139 -21.85 -30.69 -17.80
CA ASP A 139 -22.20 -31.81 -18.71
C ASP A 139 -22.48 -33.10 -17.90
N GLU A 140 -21.78 -33.31 -16.79
CA GLU A 140 -21.99 -34.42 -15.87
C GLU A 140 -23.19 -34.25 -14.93
N ARG A 141 -23.70 -33.01 -14.78
CA ARG A 141 -24.74 -32.63 -13.83
C ARG A 141 -25.86 -31.82 -14.50
N PRO A 142 -26.77 -32.48 -15.27
CA PRO A 142 -27.85 -31.77 -15.97
C PRO A 142 -28.80 -31.00 -15.05
N ASP A 143 -28.92 -31.37 -13.79
CA ASP A 143 -29.67 -30.70 -12.77
C ASP A 143 -29.11 -29.29 -12.47
N LEU A 144 -27.80 -29.09 -12.58
CA LEU A 144 -27.12 -27.81 -12.38
C LEU A 144 -27.04 -26.98 -13.66
N ALA A 145 -27.09 -27.60 -14.83
CA ALA A 145 -26.96 -26.92 -16.12
C ALA A 145 -28.04 -25.84 -16.31
N LYS A 146 -29.30 -26.14 -15.97
CA LYS A 146 -30.41 -25.20 -16.07
C LYS A 146 -30.25 -24.00 -15.11
N ALA A 147 -29.74 -24.24 -13.89
CA ALA A 147 -29.45 -23.19 -12.93
C ALA A 147 -28.29 -22.30 -13.43
N ALA A 148 -27.27 -22.89 -14.01
CA ALA A 148 -26.13 -22.20 -14.61
C ALA A 148 -26.54 -21.29 -15.78
N GLU A 149 -27.40 -21.75 -16.68
CA GLU A 149 -27.96 -20.95 -17.77
C GLU A 149 -28.76 -19.74 -17.27
N ASN A 150 -29.58 -19.93 -16.22
CA ASN A 150 -30.31 -18.83 -15.59
C ASN A 150 -29.35 -17.78 -15.01
N TRP A 151 -28.31 -18.19 -14.33
CA TRP A 151 -27.29 -17.30 -13.82
C TRP A 151 -26.53 -16.56 -14.93
N LYS A 152 -26.17 -17.26 -16.01
CA LYS A 152 -25.53 -16.66 -17.18
C LYS A 152 -26.40 -15.54 -17.77
N SER A 153 -27.68 -15.84 -18.06
CA SER A 153 -28.66 -14.87 -18.55
C SER A 153 -28.86 -13.68 -17.62
N TYR A 154 -28.88 -13.91 -16.30
CA TYR A 154 -29.01 -12.84 -15.31
C TYR A 154 -27.82 -11.86 -15.36
N PHE A 155 -26.60 -12.33 -15.49
CA PHE A 155 -25.41 -11.48 -15.57
C PHE A 155 -25.27 -10.79 -16.93
N GLU A 156 -25.67 -11.42 -18.02
CA GLU A 156 -25.69 -10.80 -19.34
C GLU A 156 -26.64 -9.61 -19.40
N LYS A 157 -27.80 -9.71 -18.78
CA LYS A 157 -28.79 -8.62 -18.69
C LYS A 157 -28.34 -7.44 -17.84
N ARG A 158 -27.46 -7.64 -16.88
CA ARG A 158 -26.92 -6.59 -15.99
C ARG A 158 -25.61 -5.97 -16.47
N GLY A 159 -24.98 -6.54 -17.45
CA GLY A 159 -23.72 -6.05 -18.03
C GLY A 159 -23.89 -5.00 -19.12
N ARG A 160 -25.09 -4.41 -19.24
CA ARG A 160 -25.38 -3.27 -20.14
C ARG A 160 -25.45 -1.98 -19.39
#